data_5cc437fca07baf2220b6c7fb5285641c
#
_entry.id   5cc437fca07baf2220b6c7fb5285641c
#
_cell.length_a   1.000
_cell.length_b   1.000
_cell.length_c   1.000
_cell.angle_alpha   90.00
_cell.angle_beta   90.00
_cell.angle_gamma   90.00
#
_symmetry.space_group_name_H-M   'P 1'
#
loop_
_entity.id
_entity.type
_entity.pdbx_description
1 polymer ?
#
loop_
_entity_poly.entity_id
_entity_poly.type
_entity_poly.pdbx_seq_one_letter_code
_entity_poly.pdbx_strand_id
1 'polypeptide(L)'
;MADIGAGSGYYTVRLARGVGPTGHVFAEDVVPEYLERLARRVANEGLADRVTVVRGDPHDPRLPPGSVDLALLVHMYHEVQQPYGLLWNLRPALRAAARVGIIDARKQTEVHGTPPDLLRCELDAVGYRQTAFYDLQQGTYLAVFAAPSPGSGPASPAAIRPCAEGRG
;
A
#
# COMPACT_ATOMS: atom_id res chain seq x y z
N MET A 1 -9.75 5.82 2.53
CA MET A 1 -8.76 4.69 2.46
C MET A 1 -8.01 4.76 1.14
N ALA A 2 -6.88 4.06 1.03
CA ALA A 2 -6.20 3.85 -0.25
C ALA A 2 -6.02 2.35 -0.52
N ASP A 3 -6.20 1.94 -1.77
CA ASP A 3 -5.89 0.63 -2.34
C ASP A 3 -4.72 0.85 -3.29
N ILE A 4 -3.51 0.48 -2.86
CA ILE A 4 -2.25 0.71 -3.60
C ILE A 4 -1.93 -0.54 -4.40
N GLY A 5 -1.67 -0.38 -5.70
CA GLY A 5 -1.56 -1.48 -6.64
C GLY A 5 -2.92 -2.16 -6.84
N ALA A 6 -3.96 -1.35 -7.04
CA ALA A 6 -5.36 -1.81 -7.06
C ALA A 6 -5.68 -2.78 -8.20
N GLY A 7 -4.83 -2.87 -9.21
CA GLY A 7 -5.03 -3.70 -10.38
C GLY A 7 -6.36 -3.40 -11.07
N SER A 8 -7.13 -4.42 -11.35
CA SER A 8 -8.47 -4.27 -11.94
C SER A 8 -9.60 -4.03 -10.91
N GLY A 9 -9.27 -3.68 -9.66
CA GLY A 9 -10.24 -3.25 -8.64
C GLY A 9 -10.92 -4.36 -7.84
N TYR A 10 -10.29 -5.53 -7.71
CA TYR A 10 -10.87 -6.63 -6.93
C TYR A 10 -11.10 -6.25 -5.47
N TYR A 11 -10.10 -5.66 -4.82
CA TYR A 11 -10.20 -5.19 -3.44
C TYR A 11 -10.88 -3.82 -3.37
N THR A 12 -10.65 -2.93 -4.32
CA THR A 12 -11.28 -1.59 -4.38
C THR A 12 -12.79 -1.65 -4.17
N VAL A 13 -13.50 -2.51 -4.90
CA VAL A 13 -14.97 -2.65 -4.79
C VAL A 13 -15.40 -3.08 -3.38
N ARG A 14 -14.66 -4.00 -2.76
CA ARG A 14 -14.93 -4.47 -1.39
C ARG A 14 -14.69 -3.36 -0.37
N LEU A 15 -13.60 -2.63 -0.51
CA LEU A 15 -13.27 -1.50 0.34
C LEU A 15 -14.31 -0.39 0.21
N ALA A 16 -14.71 -0.04 -1.02
CA ALA A 16 -15.70 1.00 -1.27
C ALA A 16 -17.07 0.68 -0.68
N ARG A 17 -17.44 -0.60 -0.60
CA ARG A 17 -18.65 -1.04 0.10
C ARG A 17 -18.49 -1.01 1.62
N GLY A 18 -17.28 -1.27 2.11
CA GLY A 18 -16.96 -1.35 3.55
C GLY A 18 -16.74 -0.01 4.24
N VAL A 19 -16.32 1.04 3.52
CA VAL A 19 -16.01 2.36 4.14
C VAL A 19 -17.23 3.15 4.57
N GLY A 20 -18.45 2.66 4.27
CA GLY A 20 -19.69 3.33 4.66
C GLY A 20 -20.07 4.51 3.75
N PRO A 21 -21.17 5.22 4.07
CA PRO A 21 -21.79 6.21 3.18
C PRO A 21 -20.94 7.49 3.01
N THR A 22 -20.10 7.82 3.98
CA THR A 22 -19.22 9.01 3.95
C THR A 22 -17.77 8.66 3.67
N GLY A 23 -17.46 7.38 3.51
CA GLY A 23 -16.10 6.91 3.24
C GLY A 23 -15.73 7.02 1.77
N HIS A 24 -14.43 7.13 1.51
CA HIS A 24 -13.87 7.26 0.17
C HIS A 24 -12.65 6.35 0.00
N VAL A 25 -12.47 5.82 -1.21
CA VAL A 25 -11.32 4.98 -1.58
C VAL A 25 -10.57 5.63 -2.74
N PHE A 26 -9.29 5.87 -2.55
CA PHE A 26 -8.35 6.14 -3.63
C PHE A 26 -7.84 4.78 -4.12
N ALA A 27 -8.08 4.45 -5.38
CA ALA A 27 -7.62 3.23 -6.00
C ALA A 27 -6.48 3.58 -6.96
N GLU A 28 -5.29 3.24 -6.55
CA GLU A 28 -4.05 3.64 -7.24
C GLU A 28 -3.41 2.44 -7.94
N ASP A 29 -2.94 2.67 -9.17
CA ASP A 29 -2.07 1.73 -9.89
C ASP A 29 -1.18 2.50 -10.88
N VAL A 30 -0.07 1.90 -11.26
CA VAL A 30 0.86 2.48 -12.24
C VAL A 30 0.54 2.07 -13.69
N VAL A 31 -0.25 1.00 -13.88
CA VAL A 31 -0.56 0.40 -15.19
C VAL A 31 -1.86 0.99 -15.76
N PRO A 32 -1.81 1.76 -16.87
CA PRO A 32 -2.99 2.42 -17.42
C PRO A 32 -4.13 1.46 -17.77
N GLU A 33 -3.82 0.29 -18.31
CA GLU A 33 -4.80 -0.72 -18.73
C GLU A 33 -5.57 -1.30 -17.53
N TYR A 34 -4.91 -1.40 -16.37
CA TYR A 34 -5.57 -1.81 -15.13
C TYR A 34 -6.52 -0.72 -14.63
N LEU A 35 -6.09 0.54 -14.66
CA LEU A 35 -6.92 1.68 -14.25
C LEU A 35 -8.18 1.83 -15.11
N GLU A 36 -8.09 1.58 -16.42
CA GLU A 36 -9.27 1.57 -17.28
C GLU A 36 -10.27 0.46 -16.93
N ARG A 37 -9.77 -0.75 -16.63
CA ARG A 37 -10.61 -1.88 -16.18
C ARG A 37 -11.23 -1.60 -14.82
N LEU A 38 -10.45 -1.01 -13.91
CA LEU A 38 -10.88 -0.60 -12.58
C LEU A 38 -11.99 0.45 -12.68
N ALA A 39 -11.81 1.50 -13.48
CA ALA A 39 -12.81 2.54 -13.67
C ALA A 39 -14.15 1.97 -14.21
N ARG A 40 -14.07 1.10 -15.22
CA ARG A 40 -15.27 0.41 -15.73
C ARG A 40 -15.94 -0.46 -14.66
N ARG A 41 -15.15 -1.21 -13.87
CA ARG A 41 -15.68 -2.04 -12.79
C ARG A 41 -16.39 -1.19 -11.74
N VAL A 42 -15.75 -0.13 -11.25
CA VAL A 42 -16.31 0.79 -10.26
C VAL A 42 -17.63 1.41 -10.74
N ALA A 43 -17.69 1.83 -12.01
CA ALA A 43 -18.92 2.37 -12.61
C ALA A 43 -20.03 1.32 -12.69
N ASN A 44 -19.72 0.10 -13.14
CA ASN A 44 -20.70 -1.00 -13.24
C ASN A 44 -21.24 -1.44 -11.87
N GLU A 45 -20.44 -1.27 -10.80
CA GLU A 45 -20.84 -1.57 -9.42
C GLU A 45 -21.58 -0.41 -8.74
N GLY A 46 -21.77 0.73 -9.44
CA GLY A 46 -22.42 1.92 -8.88
C GLY A 46 -21.64 2.58 -7.76
N LEU A 47 -20.31 2.54 -7.81
CA LEU A 47 -19.42 3.04 -6.75
C LEU A 47 -18.57 4.24 -7.19
N ALA A 48 -18.90 4.86 -8.33
CA ALA A 48 -18.11 5.96 -8.89
C ALA A 48 -18.06 7.22 -8.01
N ASP A 49 -19.05 7.43 -7.16
CA ASP A 49 -19.10 8.51 -6.17
C ASP A 49 -18.19 8.28 -4.94
N ARG A 50 -17.73 7.05 -4.73
CA ARG A 50 -16.94 6.62 -3.57
C ARG A 50 -15.51 6.23 -3.90
N VAL A 51 -15.16 6.17 -5.18
CA VAL A 51 -13.83 5.75 -5.62
C VAL A 51 -13.23 6.79 -6.54
N THR A 52 -12.04 7.25 -6.21
CA THR A 52 -11.19 8.01 -7.13
C THR A 52 -10.10 7.08 -7.65
N VAL A 53 -10.05 6.93 -8.97
CA VAL A 53 -8.96 6.20 -9.64
C VAL A 53 -7.78 7.14 -9.80
N VAL A 54 -6.61 6.71 -9.32
CA VAL A 54 -5.38 7.51 -9.30
C VAL A 54 -4.31 6.79 -10.10
N ARG A 55 -3.66 7.50 -11.01
CA ARG A 55 -2.45 7.00 -11.67
C ARG A 55 -1.23 7.44 -10.88
N GLY A 56 -0.57 6.48 -10.24
CA GLY A 56 0.70 6.67 -9.56
C GLY A 56 1.92 6.52 -10.47
N ASP A 57 3.06 6.66 -9.86
CA ASP A 57 4.38 6.29 -10.40
C ASP A 57 4.99 5.15 -9.56
N PRO A 58 5.99 4.42 -10.07
CA PRO A 58 6.62 3.31 -9.33
C PRO A 58 7.18 3.67 -7.94
N HIS A 59 7.40 4.95 -7.68
CA HIS A 59 7.94 5.45 -6.41
C HIS A 59 7.04 6.49 -5.72
N ASP A 60 5.89 6.82 -6.31
CA ASP A 60 4.98 7.83 -5.75
C ASP A 60 3.52 7.48 -6.06
N PRO A 61 2.67 7.19 -5.05
CA PRO A 61 1.27 6.88 -5.27
C PRO A 61 0.42 8.12 -5.63
N ARG A 62 0.98 9.32 -5.61
CA ARG A 62 0.34 10.59 -5.97
C ARG A 62 -1.01 10.85 -5.29
N LEU A 63 -1.12 10.41 -4.06
CA LEU A 63 -2.34 10.59 -3.28
C LEU A 63 -2.41 12.00 -2.66
N PRO A 64 -3.62 12.58 -2.49
CA PRO A 64 -3.77 13.88 -1.85
C PRO A 64 -3.24 13.88 -0.42
N PRO A 65 -2.55 14.94 0.02
CA PRO A 65 -2.04 15.03 1.39
C PRO A 65 -3.14 14.93 2.45
N GLY A 66 -2.87 14.22 3.54
CA GLY A 66 -3.76 14.10 4.70
C GLY A 66 -5.13 13.47 4.39
N SER A 67 -5.22 12.63 3.35
CA SER A 67 -6.48 12.07 2.86
C SER A 67 -6.73 10.61 3.27
N VAL A 68 -5.71 9.91 3.79
CA VAL A 68 -5.75 8.46 3.99
C VAL A 68 -5.65 8.09 5.47
N ASP A 69 -6.66 7.38 5.97
CA ASP A 69 -6.67 6.78 7.33
C ASP A 69 -6.13 5.35 7.32
N LEU A 70 -6.28 4.64 6.19
CA LEU A 70 -5.78 3.28 5.99
C LEU A 70 -5.34 3.10 4.53
N ALA A 71 -4.09 2.76 4.32
CA ALA A 71 -3.57 2.28 3.04
C ALA A 71 -3.43 0.76 3.08
N LEU A 72 -3.87 0.08 2.02
CA LEU A 72 -3.71 -1.36 1.84
C LEU A 72 -2.89 -1.64 0.59
N LEU A 73 -1.96 -2.58 0.72
CA LEU A 73 -1.16 -3.16 -0.35
C LEU A 73 -1.40 -4.68 -0.31
N VAL A 74 -2.08 -5.23 -1.31
CA VAL A 74 -2.51 -6.63 -1.27
C VAL A 74 -1.90 -7.40 -2.42
N HIS A 75 -0.98 -8.31 -2.12
CA HIS A 75 -0.26 -9.14 -3.09
C HIS A 75 0.41 -8.33 -4.21
N MET A 76 1.03 -7.19 -3.87
CA MET A 76 1.71 -6.33 -4.82
C MET A 76 3.04 -5.77 -4.30
N TYR A 77 3.29 -5.82 -2.98
CA TYR A 77 4.49 -5.20 -2.43
C TYR A 77 5.78 -5.82 -2.99
N HIS A 78 5.79 -7.13 -3.23
CA HIS A 78 6.91 -7.83 -3.87
C HIS A 78 7.20 -7.41 -5.32
N GLU A 79 6.29 -6.69 -5.98
CA GLU A 79 6.49 -6.15 -7.34
C GLU A 79 7.07 -4.72 -7.32
N VAL A 80 7.16 -4.10 -6.14
CA VAL A 80 7.63 -2.72 -6.01
C VAL A 80 9.15 -2.64 -6.20
N GLN A 81 9.58 -2.04 -7.28
CA GLN A 81 11.02 -1.88 -7.58
C GLN A 81 11.71 -0.79 -6.77
N GLN A 82 10.94 0.17 -6.24
CA GLN A 82 11.44 1.31 -5.47
C GLN A 82 10.69 1.42 -4.13
N PRO A 83 10.80 0.42 -3.22
CA PRO A 83 9.99 0.36 -2.01
C PRO A 83 10.20 1.56 -1.09
N TYR A 84 11.43 2.02 -0.94
CA TYR A 84 11.73 3.20 -0.11
C TYR A 84 11.14 4.48 -0.68
N GLY A 85 11.13 4.63 -2.00
CA GLY A 85 10.49 5.76 -2.70
C GLY A 85 8.99 5.76 -2.49
N LEU A 86 8.33 4.65 -2.78
CA LEU A 86 6.89 4.47 -2.60
C LEU A 86 6.45 4.75 -1.14
N LEU A 87 7.10 4.10 -0.18
CA LEU A 87 6.78 4.26 1.24
C LEU A 87 7.03 5.69 1.73
N TRP A 88 8.10 6.33 1.27
CA TRP A 88 8.43 7.71 1.65
C TRP A 88 7.42 8.71 1.07
N ASN A 89 7.05 8.58 -0.20
CA ASN A 89 6.08 9.44 -0.87
C ASN A 89 4.63 9.17 -0.44
N LEU A 90 4.32 7.99 0.11
CA LEU A 90 3.03 7.69 0.73
C LEU A 90 2.80 8.51 2.03
N ARG A 91 3.87 8.84 2.78
CA ARG A 91 3.78 9.50 4.09
C ARG A 91 2.92 10.78 4.11
N PRO A 92 3.07 11.73 3.17
CA PRO A 92 2.27 12.95 3.15
C PRO A 92 0.76 12.71 3.02
N ALA A 93 0.34 11.62 2.38
CA ALA A 93 -1.07 11.28 2.21
C ALA A 93 -1.68 10.71 3.51
N LEU A 94 -0.87 10.15 4.40
CA LEU A 94 -1.32 9.49 5.61
C LEU A 94 -1.66 10.53 6.70
N ARG A 95 -2.81 10.34 7.36
CA ARG A 95 -3.18 11.08 8.56
C ARG A 95 -2.38 10.62 9.78
N ALA A 96 -2.33 11.42 10.84
CA ALA A 96 -1.49 11.17 12.03
C ALA A 96 -1.73 9.81 12.71
N ALA A 97 -2.96 9.27 12.66
CA ALA A 97 -3.30 7.96 13.21
C ALA A 97 -3.47 6.87 12.15
N ALA A 98 -3.05 7.14 10.93
CA ALA A 98 -3.23 6.21 9.82
C ALA A 98 -2.48 4.89 10.03
N ARG A 99 -3.00 3.86 9.37
CA ARG A 99 -2.38 2.53 9.31
C ARG A 99 -2.05 2.17 7.87
N VAL A 100 -1.00 1.38 7.74
CA VAL A 100 -0.66 0.72 6.48
C VAL A 100 -0.74 -0.78 6.71
N GLY A 101 -1.60 -1.46 5.96
CA GLY A 101 -1.74 -2.91 5.96
C GLY A 101 -1.12 -3.51 4.71
N ILE A 102 -0.26 -4.50 4.88
CA ILE A 102 0.37 -5.19 3.76
C ILE A 102 0.04 -6.67 3.89
N ILE A 103 -0.61 -7.22 2.86
CA ILE A 103 -0.88 -8.65 2.73
C ILE A 103 0.04 -9.19 1.65
N ASP A 104 0.87 -10.18 2.00
CA ASP A 104 1.76 -10.82 1.03
C ASP A 104 2.05 -12.28 1.40
N ALA A 105 2.75 -13.00 0.52
CA ALA A 105 3.17 -14.37 0.74
C ALA A 105 4.53 -14.43 1.43
N ARG A 106 4.72 -15.44 2.32
CA ARG A 106 6.03 -15.76 2.92
C ARG A 106 6.93 -16.46 1.91
N LYS A 107 7.37 -15.73 0.91
CA LYS A 107 8.25 -16.21 -0.14
C LYS A 107 9.32 -15.16 -0.41
N GLN A 108 10.39 -15.56 -1.08
CA GLN A 108 11.36 -14.62 -1.62
C GLN A 108 10.71 -13.76 -2.71
N THR A 109 11.24 -12.57 -2.93
CA THR A 109 10.68 -11.58 -3.86
C THR A 109 10.62 -12.13 -5.28
N GLU A 110 11.61 -12.91 -5.70
CA GLU A 110 11.69 -13.52 -7.04
C GLU A 110 10.61 -14.59 -7.29
N VAL A 111 9.97 -15.09 -6.24
CA VAL A 111 8.90 -16.11 -6.33
C VAL A 111 7.56 -15.57 -5.82
N HIS A 112 7.32 -14.29 -6.07
CA HIS A 112 6.06 -13.58 -5.79
C HIS A 112 5.66 -13.60 -4.30
N GLY A 113 6.50 -13.01 -3.47
CA GLY A 113 6.23 -12.78 -2.06
C GLY A 113 7.21 -11.80 -1.45
N THR A 114 7.02 -11.47 -0.18
CA THR A 114 7.95 -10.66 0.58
C THR A 114 8.25 -11.35 1.91
N PRO A 115 9.52 -11.68 2.21
CA PRO A 115 9.87 -12.21 3.52
C PRO A 115 9.45 -11.22 4.62
N PRO A 116 8.77 -11.64 5.71
CA PRO A 116 8.28 -10.73 6.75
C PRO A 116 9.36 -9.86 7.39
N ASP A 117 10.57 -10.40 7.54
CA ASP A 117 11.70 -9.64 8.13
C ASP A 117 12.24 -8.58 7.17
N LEU A 118 12.25 -8.85 5.86
CA LEU A 118 12.56 -7.84 4.84
C LEU A 118 11.51 -6.73 4.86
N LEU A 119 10.24 -7.09 4.80
CA LEU A 119 9.14 -6.12 4.85
C LEU A 119 9.25 -5.21 6.08
N ARG A 120 9.45 -5.80 7.25
CA ARG A 120 9.61 -5.04 8.50
C ARG A 120 10.79 -4.10 8.44
N CYS A 121 11.96 -4.58 7.98
CA CYS A 121 13.16 -3.77 7.85
C CYS A 121 12.93 -2.56 6.93
N GLU A 122 12.31 -2.76 5.77
CA GLU A 122 12.06 -1.70 4.79
C GLU A 122 11.11 -0.63 5.32
N LEU A 123 10.01 -1.05 5.97
CA LEU A 123 9.08 -0.09 6.56
C LEU A 123 9.69 0.66 7.76
N ASP A 124 10.42 -0.04 8.65
CA ASP A 124 11.12 0.59 9.78
C ASP A 124 12.16 1.60 9.28
N ALA A 125 12.88 1.30 8.20
CA ALA A 125 13.89 2.19 7.60
C ALA A 125 13.28 3.51 7.10
N VAL A 126 11.99 3.52 6.71
CA VAL A 126 11.25 4.73 6.30
C VAL A 126 10.56 5.42 7.49
N GLY A 127 10.54 4.77 8.66
CA GLY A 127 9.98 5.30 9.90
C GLY A 127 8.58 4.79 10.24
N TYR A 128 8.05 3.81 9.52
CA TYR A 128 6.83 3.10 9.92
C TYR A 128 7.15 2.16 11.08
N ARG A 129 6.17 1.89 11.92
CA ARG A 129 6.32 1.00 13.06
C ARG A 129 5.29 -0.13 13.01
N GLN A 130 5.74 -1.37 12.98
CA GLN A 130 4.83 -2.52 13.01
C GLN A 130 4.02 -2.53 14.32
N THR A 131 2.71 -2.67 14.21
CA THR A 131 1.78 -2.67 15.34
C THR A 131 1.04 -3.99 15.50
N ALA A 132 0.88 -4.75 14.41
CA ALA A 132 0.30 -6.08 14.44
C ALA A 132 0.85 -6.95 13.31
N PHE A 133 0.74 -8.25 13.49
CA PHE A 133 1.11 -9.26 12.50
C PHE A 133 0.19 -10.47 12.66
N TYR A 134 -0.39 -10.92 11.55
CA TYR A 134 -1.32 -12.04 11.54
C TYR A 134 -0.91 -13.04 10.47
N ASP A 135 -0.80 -14.29 10.85
CA ASP A 135 -0.72 -15.39 9.89
C ASP A 135 -2.09 -15.62 9.26
N LEU A 136 -2.11 -15.66 7.94
CA LEU A 136 -3.28 -15.97 7.15
C LEU A 136 -3.14 -17.35 6.52
N GLN A 137 -4.18 -17.80 5.83
CA GLN A 137 -4.16 -19.10 5.16
C GLN A 137 -3.15 -19.12 4.00
N GLN A 138 -2.76 -20.33 3.57
CA GLN A 138 -1.92 -20.58 2.38
C GLN A 138 -0.53 -19.90 2.42
N GLY A 139 0.05 -19.72 3.62
CA GLY A 139 1.38 -19.14 3.74
C GLY A 139 1.45 -17.63 3.47
N THR A 140 0.29 -16.95 3.51
CA THR A 140 0.22 -15.49 3.45
C THR A 140 0.18 -14.89 4.85
N TYR A 141 0.39 -13.59 4.96
CA TYR A 141 0.31 -12.84 6.21
C TYR A 141 -0.29 -11.44 5.98
N LEU A 142 -0.75 -10.84 7.06
CA LEU A 142 -1.08 -9.41 7.15
C LEU A 142 -0.14 -8.77 8.18
N ALA A 143 0.66 -7.83 7.73
CA ALA A 143 1.44 -6.94 8.60
C ALA A 143 0.78 -5.56 8.65
N VAL A 144 0.62 -5.01 9.85
CA VAL A 144 0.01 -3.68 10.06
C VAL A 144 1.03 -2.74 10.68
N PHE A 145 1.16 -1.57 10.09
CA PHE A 145 2.11 -0.54 10.53
C PHE A 145 1.39 0.76 10.87
N ALA A 146 1.86 1.44 11.90
CA ALA A 146 1.52 2.82 12.16
C ALA A 146 2.30 3.74 11.21
N ALA A 147 1.64 4.79 10.74
CA ALA A 147 2.30 5.84 9.97
C ALA A 147 3.39 6.53 10.78
N PRO A 148 4.50 6.98 10.15
CA PRO A 148 5.50 7.80 10.80
C PRO A 148 4.90 9.09 11.36
N SER A 149 5.39 9.56 12.50
CA SER A 149 5.02 10.87 13.02
C SER A 149 5.49 11.98 12.06
N PRO A 150 4.76 13.10 11.95
CA PRO A 150 5.20 14.23 11.14
C PRO A 150 6.63 14.65 11.51
N GLY A 151 7.49 14.81 10.51
CA GLY A 151 8.90 15.18 10.69
C GLY A 151 9.83 14.08 11.19
N SER A 152 9.33 12.85 11.44
CA SER A 152 10.18 11.70 11.80
C SER A 152 10.64 10.91 10.56
N GLY A 153 11.67 10.08 10.76
CA GLY A 153 12.24 9.23 9.72
C GLY A 153 13.27 9.93 8.83
N PRO A 154 13.68 9.29 7.73
CA PRO A 154 14.73 9.80 6.85
C PRO A 154 14.30 11.08 6.12
N ALA A 155 15.26 11.95 5.84
CA ALA A 155 15.02 13.21 5.12
C ALA A 155 14.65 12.99 3.64
N SER A 156 15.11 11.89 3.05
CA SER A 156 14.82 11.50 1.67
C SER A 156 15.00 9.99 1.48
N PRO A 157 14.45 9.39 0.41
CA PRO A 157 14.70 7.98 0.10
C PRO A 157 16.19 7.67 -0.09
N ALA A 158 16.98 8.60 -0.62
CA ALA A 158 18.42 8.43 -0.83
C ALA A 158 19.24 8.35 0.48
N ALA A 159 18.69 8.79 1.60
CA ALA A 159 19.32 8.68 2.91
C ALA A 159 19.10 7.31 3.58
N ILE A 160 18.29 6.43 2.98
CA ILE A 160 17.95 5.12 3.53
C ILE A 160 19.01 4.10 3.11
N ARG A 161 19.50 3.32 4.08
CA ARG A 161 20.30 2.13 3.76
C ARG A 161 19.38 0.99 3.38
N PRO A 162 19.54 0.39 2.19
CA PRO A 162 18.71 -0.74 1.78
C PRO A 162 18.84 -1.93 2.74
N CYS A 163 17.72 -2.56 3.01
CA CYS A 163 17.67 -3.84 3.70
C CYS A 163 18.16 -4.94 2.78
N ALA A 164 18.85 -5.94 3.31
CA ALA A 164 19.19 -7.14 2.56
C ALA A 164 18.09 -8.19 2.77
N GLU A 165 17.72 -8.90 1.72
CA GLU A 165 16.97 -10.15 1.89
C GLU A 165 17.81 -11.11 2.73
N GLY A 166 17.27 -11.54 3.85
CA GLY A 166 17.92 -12.58 4.65
C GLY A 166 18.05 -13.84 3.78
N ARG A 167 19.28 -14.34 3.61
CA ARG A 167 19.45 -15.67 3.05
C ARG A 167 18.90 -16.65 4.08
N GLY A 168 17.71 -17.19 3.80
CA GLY A 168 17.14 -18.28 4.58
C GLY A 168 17.90 -19.58 4.41
#